data_df075a42d17f62a320ef489597f852cd
#
_entry.id   df075a42d17f62a320ef489597f852cd
#
_cell.length_a   1.000
_cell.length_b   1.000
_cell.length_c   1.000
_cell.angle_alpha   90.00
_cell.angle_beta   90.00
_cell.angle_gamma   90.00
#
_symmetry.space_group_name_H-M   'P 1'
#
loop_
_entity.id
_entity.type
_entity.pdbx_description
1 polymer ?
#
loop_
_entity_poly.entity_id
_entity_poly.type
_entity_poly.pdbx_seq_one_letter_code
_entity_poly.pdbx_strand_id
1 'polypeptide(L)'
;VITKLDFIGIPSTDADRSRAFYVETLGLRPDEHGRYECWGGDTCFAIWEPAKQGMEFAPQKNAHPALHVEDVEATRKELEAKGVEFNSDTFDTGVCHMALFTDPDGNDLMLHNRYAPYE
;
A
#
# COMPACT_ATOMS: atom_id res chain seq x y z
N VAL A 1 24.64 10.66 6.86
CA VAL A 1 23.80 10.18 7.93
C VAL A 1 22.90 9.07 7.38
N ILE A 2 21.65 9.36 7.00
CA ILE A 2 20.76 8.33 6.45
C ILE A 2 21.06 8.16 4.97
N THR A 3 21.18 6.92 4.49
CA THR A 3 21.62 6.65 3.13
C THR A 3 20.51 6.13 2.21
N LYS A 4 19.49 5.46 2.77
CA LYS A 4 18.36 4.95 1.99
C LYS A 4 17.20 4.56 2.90
N LEU A 5 16.06 4.25 2.30
CA LEU A 5 14.92 3.67 2.97
C LEU A 5 15.01 2.15 2.79
N ASP A 6 15.09 1.39 3.90
CA ASP A 6 15.18 -0.08 3.82
C ASP A 6 13.82 -0.71 3.59
N PHE A 7 12.82 -0.30 4.35
CA PHE A 7 11.45 -0.79 4.19
C PHE A 7 10.46 0.16 4.84
N ILE A 8 9.20 -0.01 4.50
CA ILE A 8 8.08 0.67 5.14
C ILE A 8 7.35 -0.35 5.99
N GLY A 9 7.22 -0.09 7.28
CA GLY A 9 6.50 -0.98 8.19
C GLY A 9 4.99 -0.85 8.00
N ILE A 10 4.30 -2.00 7.93
CA ILE A 10 2.85 -2.06 7.80
C ILE A 10 2.30 -2.73 9.07
N PRO A 11 1.69 -1.98 10.00
CA PRO A 11 1.12 -2.59 11.18
C PRO A 11 -0.12 -3.42 10.82
N SER A 12 -0.27 -4.56 11.47
CA SER A 12 -1.34 -5.50 11.18
C SER A 12 -1.88 -6.14 12.45
N THR A 13 -3.16 -6.50 12.42
CA THR A 13 -3.77 -7.32 13.45
C THR A 13 -3.77 -8.80 13.07
N ASP A 14 -3.46 -9.10 11.81
CA ASP A 14 -3.40 -10.46 11.26
C ASP A 14 -2.46 -10.44 10.06
N ALA A 15 -1.20 -10.78 10.29
CA ALA A 15 -0.16 -10.67 9.27
C ALA A 15 -0.41 -11.58 8.06
N ASP A 16 -1.02 -12.74 8.24
CA ASP A 16 -1.35 -13.62 7.11
C ASP A 16 -2.44 -13.00 6.22
N ARG A 17 -3.45 -12.38 6.82
CA ARG A 17 -4.49 -11.66 6.08
C ARG A 17 -3.89 -10.47 5.33
N SER A 18 -3.03 -9.71 5.98
CA SER A 18 -2.35 -8.57 5.35
C SER A 18 -1.49 -9.03 4.18
N ARG A 19 -0.72 -10.11 4.37
CA ARG A 19 0.10 -10.65 3.28
C ARG A 19 -0.75 -11.04 2.08
N ALA A 20 -1.86 -11.72 2.30
CA ALA A 20 -2.77 -12.09 1.21
C ALA A 20 -3.28 -10.86 0.47
N PHE A 21 -3.61 -9.79 1.20
CA PHE A 21 -4.05 -8.55 0.58
C PHE A 21 -2.97 -7.91 -0.30
N TYR A 22 -1.77 -7.72 0.26
CA TYR A 22 -0.69 -7.05 -0.48
C TYR A 22 -0.19 -7.88 -1.66
N VAL A 23 -0.06 -9.19 -1.49
CA VAL A 23 0.47 -10.08 -2.55
C VAL A 23 -0.61 -10.48 -3.54
N GLU A 24 -1.74 -10.99 -3.07
CA GLU A 24 -2.76 -11.57 -3.95
C GLU A 24 -3.73 -10.53 -4.49
N THR A 25 -4.18 -9.58 -3.67
CA THR A 25 -5.14 -8.57 -4.12
C THR A 25 -4.43 -7.43 -4.84
N LEU A 26 -3.37 -6.86 -4.27
CA LEU A 26 -2.64 -5.75 -4.88
C LEU A 26 -1.59 -6.19 -5.89
N GLY A 27 -1.13 -7.42 -5.83
CA GLY A 27 -0.16 -7.96 -6.78
C GLY A 27 1.29 -7.60 -6.51
N LEU A 28 1.65 -7.23 -5.26
CA LEU A 28 3.03 -6.99 -4.91
C LEU A 28 3.81 -8.32 -4.90
N ARG A 29 5.09 -8.24 -5.23
CA ARG A 29 5.94 -9.43 -5.32
C ARG A 29 6.32 -9.92 -3.92
N PRO A 30 6.03 -11.19 -3.55
CA PRO A 30 6.46 -11.70 -2.24
C PRO A 30 7.98 -11.82 -2.18
N ASP A 31 8.57 -11.55 -0.99
CA ASP A 31 9.99 -11.76 -0.78
C ASP A 31 10.30 -13.26 -0.78
N GLU A 32 11.48 -13.62 -1.26
CA GLU A 32 11.89 -15.04 -1.35
C GLU A 32 12.10 -15.68 0.02
N HIS A 33 12.48 -14.89 1.03
CA HIS A 33 12.87 -15.40 2.35
C HIS A 33 11.97 -14.89 3.47
N GLY A 34 11.58 -13.61 3.42
CA GLY A 34 10.74 -13.01 4.44
C GLY A 34 9.26 -13.21 4.14
N ARG A 35 8.60 -14.05 4.94
CA ARG A 35 7.19 -14.39 4.73
C ARG A 35 6.28 -13.15 4.72
N TYR A 36 6.59 -12.15 5.54
CA TYR A 36 5.74 -10.97 5.68
C TYR A 36 6.35 -9.72 5.03
N GLU A 37 7.25 -9.93 4.08
CA GLU A 37 7.81 -8.87 3.27
C GLU A 37 7.33 -9.01 1.83
N CYS A 38 7.05 -7.86 1.17
CA CYS A 38 6.67 -7.84 -0.23
C CYS A 38 7.19 -6.57 -0.89
N TRP A 39 7.29 -6.59 -2.21
CA TRP A 39 7.99 -5.57 -2.98
C TRP A 39 7.11 -4.95 -4.04
N GLY A 40 7.09 -3.61 -4.07
CA GLY A 40 6.62 -2.84 -5.21
C GLY A 40 7.85 -2.21 -5.87
N GLY A 41 8.32 -2.79 -6.99
CA GLY A 41 9.59 -2.39 -7.55
C GLY A 41 10.72 -2.60 -6.55
N ASP A 42 11.46 -1.55 -6.20
CA ASP A 42 12.57 -1.59 -5.26
C ASP A 42 12.18 -1.19 -3.84
N THR A 43 10.90 -0.95 -3.57
CA THR A 43 10.41 -0.57 -2.25
C THR A 43 9.82 -1.78 -1.54
N CYS A 44 10.31 -2.06 -0.33
CA CYS A 44 9.84 -3.17 0.49
C CYS A 44 8.79 -2.72 1.50
N PHE A 45 7.72 -3.48 1.60
CA PHE A 45 6.77 -3.38 2.71
C PHE A 45 7.00 -4.54 3.66
N ALA A 46 7.18 -4.24 4.95
CA ALA A 46 7.36 -5.24 5.99
C ALA A 46 6.14 -5.24 6.92
N ILE A 47 5.35 -6.29 6.83
CA ILE A 47 4.14 -6.47 7.64
C ILE A 47 4.54 -6.97 9.02
N TRP A 48 4.02 -6.37 10.08
CA TRP A 48 4.33 -6.78 11.45
C TRP A 48 3.11 -6.61 12.35
N GLU A 49 3.08 -7.36 13.44
CA GLU A 49 1.98 -7.32 14.41
C GLU A 49 2.45 -6.63 15.68
N PRO A 50 2.06 -5.35 15.90
CA PRO A 50 2.45 -4.63 17.12
C PRO A 50 2.10 -5.36 18.42
N ALA A 51 0.94 -6.01 18.46
CA ALA A 51 0.50 -6.75 19.65
C ALA A 51 1.50 -7.82 20.09
N LYS A 52 2.18 -8.47 19.14
CA LYS A 52 3.19 -9.50 19.44
C LYS A 52 4.48 -8.91 19.98
N GLN A 53 4.65 -7.60 19.88
CA GLN A 53 5.79 -6.87 20.42
C GLN A 53 5.43 -6.08 21.68
N GLY A 54 4.26 -6.35 22.25
CA GLY A 54 3.80 -5.66 23.45
C GLY A 54 3.35 -4.22 23.19
N MET A 55 3.05 -3.90 21.94
CA MET A 55 2.61 -2.57 21.54
C MET A 55 1.15 -2.58 21.13
N GLU A 56 0.44 -1.50 21.42
CA GLU A 56 -0.96 -1.36 20.99
C GLU A 56 -1.01 -1.14 19.49
N PHE A 57 -1.91 -1.86 18.81
CA PHE A 57 -2.12 -1.67 17.38
C PHE A 57 -2.79 -0.32 17.13
N ALA A 58 -2.29 0.39 16.11
CA ALA A 58 -2.95 1.56 15.54
C ALA A 58 -2.67 1.56 14.03
N PRO A 59 -3.69 1.79 13.19
CA PRO A 59 -3.46 1.84 11.75
C PRO A 59 -2.64 3.07 11.37
N GLN A 60 -1.88 2.96 10.30
CA GLN A 60 -1.10 4.08 9.75
C GLN A 60 -2.05 4.98 8.97
N LYS A 61 -2.17 6.26 9.40
CA LYS A 61 -3.08 7.22 8.76
C LYS A 61 -2.30 8.38 8.15
N ASN A 62 -2.81 8.87 7.02
CA ASN A 62 -2.31 10.07 6.31
C ASN A 62 -0.91 9.94 5.67
N ALA A 63 -0.22 8.82 5.83
CA ALA A 63 1.07 8.61 5.16
C ALA A 63 0.91 8.24 3.69
N HIS A 64 -0.15 7.50 3.36
CA HIS A 64 -0.53 7.11 1.99
C HIS A 64 0.64 6.69 1.09
N PRO A 65 1.28 5.54 1.33
CA PRO A 65 2.23 5.03 0.34
C PRO A 65 1.58 5.03 -1.04
N ALA A 66 2.26 5.63 -2.02
CA ALA A 66 1.73 5.82 -3.35
C ALA A 66 2.12 4.65 -4.24
N LEU A 67 1.16 3.83 -4.62
CA LEU A 67 1.38 2.65 -5.44
C LEU A 67 1.17 3.02 -6.91
N HIS A 68 2.22 2.90 -7.69
CA HIS A 68 2.17 3.27 -9.11
C HIS A 68 1.30 2.32 -9.91
N VAL A 69 0.39 2.88 -10.71
CA VAL A 69 -0.38 2.17 -11.73
C VAL A 69 -0.43 3.00 -13.00
N GLU A 70 -0.58 2.37 -14.13
CA GLU A 70 -0.64 3.08 -15.42
C GLU A 70 -1.98 3.80 -15.61
N ASP A 71 -3.07 3.25 -15.09
CA ASP A 71 -4.41 3.82 -15.21
C ASP A 71 -5.13 3.69 -13.86
N VAL A 72 -5.25 4.82 -13.14
CA VAL A 72 -5.82 4.83 -11.80
C VAL A 72 -7.28 4.38 -11.79
N GLU A 73 -8.11 4.89 -12.73
CA GLU A 73 -9.52 4.53 -12.78
C GLU A 73 -9.75 3.05 -13.12
N ALA A 74 -8.99 2.51 -14.08
CA ALA A 74 -9.11 1.10 -14.44
C ALA A 74 -8.71 0.20 -13.28
N THR A 75 -7.60 0.51 -12.61
CA THR A 75 -7.13 -0.27 -11.46
C THR A 75 -8.10 -0.15 -10.29
N ARG A 76 -8.64 1.04 -10.05
CA ARG A 76 -9.66 1.25 -9.02
C ARG A 76 -10.84 0.32 -9.22
N LYS A 77 -11.37 0.24 -10.44
CA LYS A 77 -12.51 -0.63 -10.74
C LYS A 77 -12.18 -2.10 -10.51
N GLU A 78 -10.97 -2.50 -10.91
CA GLU A 78 -10.50 -3.87 -10.68
C GLU A 78 -10.43 -4.20 -9.20
N LEU A 79 -9.88 -3.31 -8.38
CA LEU A 79 -9.77 -3.51 -6.94
C LEU A 79 -11.14 -3.45 -6.25
N GLU A 80 -12.02 -2.55 -6.67
CA GLU A 80 -13.39 -2.51 -6.14
C GLU A 80 -14.12 -3.82 -6.41
N ALA A 81 -13.91 -4.42 -7.56
CA ALA A 81 -14.49 -5.73 -7.88
C ALA A 81 -13.95 -6.85 -6.98
N LYS A 82 -12.77 -6.65 -6.39
CA LYS A 82 -12.18 -7.57 -5.40
C LYS A 82 -12.54 -7.22 -3.96
N GLY A 83 -13.40 -6.23 -3.76
CA GLY A 83 -13.88 -5.83 -2.43
C GLY A 83 -13.06 -4.75 -1.74
N VAL A 84 -12.13 -4.10 -2.44
CA VAL A 84 -11.35 -3.00 -1.86
C VAL A 84 -12.23 -1.75 -1.78
N GLU A 85 -12.22 -1.09 -0.63
CA GLU A 85 -12.98 0.14 -0.41
C GLU A 85 -12.10 1.36 -0.64
N PHE A 86 -12.59 2.30 -1.46
CA PHE A 86 -11.93 3.56 -1.68
C PHE A 86 -12.60 4.65 -0.84
N ASN A 87 -11.77 5.55 -0.31
CA ASN A 87 -12.20 6.57 0.65
C ASN A 87 -12.48 7.93 0.00
N SER A 88 -12.21 8.04 -1.29
CA SER A 88 -12.41 9.28 -2.04
C SER A 88 -12.78 8.96 -3.48
N ASP A 89 -13.27 9.98 -4.19
CA ASP A 89 -13.32 9.91 -5.65
C ASP A 89 -11.88 9.93 -6.18
N THR A 90 -11.69 9.42 -7.39
CA THR A 90 -10.42 9.61 -8.10
C THR A 90 -10.27 11.10 -8.39
N PHE A 91 -9.12 11.67 -8.08
CA PHE A 91 -8.90 13.09 -8.27
C PHE A 91 -7.61 13.39 -9.03
N ASP A 92 -7.56 14.59 -9.60
CA ASP A 92 -6.47 15.09 -10.41
C ASP A 92 -5.82 16.25 -9.67
N THR A 93 -4.51 16.17 -9.45
CA THR A 93 -3.76 17.22 -8.74
C THR A 93 -3.25 18.30 -9.69
N GLY A 94 -3.42 18.13 -11.02
CA GLY A 94 -2.83 18.97 -12.05
C GLY A 94 -1.54 18.39 -12.63
N VAL A 95 -0.98 17.37 -11.99
CA VAL A 95 0.22 16.64 -12.48
C VAL A 95 0.07 15.12 -12.30
N CYS A 96 -0.84 14.68 -11.45
CA CYS A 96 -1.04 13.27 -11.09
C CYS A 96 -2.52 12.93 -10.98
N HIS A 97 -2.85 11.65 -11.19
CA HIS A 97 -4.12 11.07 -10.78
C HIS A 97 -3.91 10.26 -9.51
N MET A 98 -4.85 10.33 -8.58
CA MET A 98 -4.78 9.64 -7.30
C MET A 98 -6.14 9.08 -6.90
N ALA A 99 -6.14 7.96 -6.17
CA ALA A 99 -7.31 7.41 -5.52
C ALA A 99 -6.91 6.82 -4.17
N LEU A 100 -7.57 7.24 -3.09
CA LEU A 100 -7.22 6.87 -1.73
C LEU A 100 -8.02 5.65 -1.28
N PHE A 101 -7.35 4.68 -0.66
CA PHE A 101 -8.01 3.48 -0.14
C PHE A 101 -7.29 2.99 1.12
N THR A 102 -7.83 1.95 1.73
CA THR A 102 -7.22 1.37 2.93
C THR A 102 -7.02 -0.13 2.73
N ASP A 103 -6.04 -0.67 3.46
CA ASP A 103 -5.88 -2.11 3.58
C ASP A 103 -6.89 -2.68 4.60
N PRO A 104 -6.93 -4.02 4.83
CA PRO A 104 -7.91 -4.61 5.75
C PRO A 104 -7.84 -4.13 7.19
N ASP A 105 -6.69 -3.61 7.64
CA ASP A 105 -6.51 -3.09 8.99
C ASP A 105 -6.76 -1.58 9.08
N GLY A 106 -7.09 -0.93 7.97
CA GLY A 106 -7.34 0.51 7.94
C GLY A 106 -6.09 1.36 7.67
N ASN A 107 -4.97 0.75 7.29
CA ASN A 107 -3.79 1.53 6.88
C ASN A 107 -4.07 2.25 5.57
N ASP A 108 -3.73 3.53 5.51
CA ASP A 108 -3.95 4.35 4.32
C ASP A 108 -2.97 4.01 3.21
N LEU A 109 -3.49 3.96 1.99
CA LEU A 109 -2.75 3.71 0.76
C LEU A 109 -3.33 4.58 -0.35
N MET A 110 -2.61 4.71 -1.47
CA MET A 110 -3.18 5.35 -2.66
C MET A 110 -2.70 4.67 -3.94
N LEU A 111 -3.55 4.71 -4.95
CA LEU A 111 -3.13 4.50 -6.33
C LEU A 111 -2.64 5.81 -6.88
N HIS A 112 -1.59 5.78 -7.70
CA HIS A 112 -0.95 6.98 -8.19
C HIS A 112 -0.42 6.80 -9.61
N ASN A 113 -0.64 7.82 -10.43
CA ASN A 113 0.00 7.94 -11.73
C ASN A 113 0.35 9.40 -11.97
N ARG A 114 1.64 9.67 -12.17
CA ARG A 114 2.08 11.02 -12.56
C ARG A 114 2.13 11.09 -14.08
N TYR A 115 1.26 11.93 -14.66
CA TYR A 115 1.20 12.09 -16.11
C TYR A 115 2.06 13.27 -16.60
N ALA A 116 2.41 14.20 -15.70
CA ALA A 116 3.27 15.33 -16.07
C ALA A 116 4.74 14.99 -15.73
N PRO A 117 5.71 15.42 -16.57
CA PRO A 117 7.10 15.12 -16.29
C PRO A 117 7.61 15.81 -15.04
N TYR A 118 8.57 15.19 -14.37
CA TYR A 118 9.34 15.85 -13.32
C TYR A 118 10.29 16.86 -13.96
N GLU A 119 10.44 17.98 -13.31
CA GLU A 119 11.35 19.03 -13.79
C GLU A 119 12.74 18.91 -13.22
#